data_4cde8489e154b479f3f5c2eb3550aabf
#
_entry.id   4cde8489e154b479f3f5c2eb3550aabf
#
_cell.length_a   1.000
_cell.length_b   1.000
_cell.length_c   1.000
_cell.angle_alpha   90.00
_cell.angle_beta   90.00
_cell.angle_gamma   90.00
#
_symmetry.space_group_name_H-M   'P 1'
#
loop_
_entity.id
_entity.type
_entity.pdbx_description
1 polymer ?
#
loop_
_entity_poly.entity_id
_entity_poly.type
_entity_poly.pdbx_seq_one_letter_code
_entity_poly.pdbx_strand_id
1 'polypeptide(L)'
;MLRDYQLPDHPAPILVQLGLTYRCNLKCQHCYALYRRDLNEMTFDELSRLLADLYAMGSCAIVYSHGENLIRKDFHNFASLVNNYGMYQTLMTNGFYIRTKESAERLRDTGVNRVLVSLDSSVPAEHDASRGYEGAYYIALDAAQMLKQVGIATVGFSTTIDAYNYDRIPDIIQIAKDFGLDAVSLMQNRYNRPGVFDHNQWIRYVQVCRQVYELILQNRGIIDIYTHDPFMLIMLDDRLDDRHARIDYIGANVCNVATNMISIDPIGNVTGCNFLEEVVGNVRMEPLGVIWERLVQRYSDSRNKPGGPCESCTATAVCMGGCKAFHYNGKYDERCGECRFGEEKPHNRTPLMLPLYPTESSPQCTGNFSRAHG
;
A
#
# COMPACT_ATOMS: atom_id res chain seq x y z
N MET A 1 -10.41 15.81 -25.15
CA MET A 1 -11.53 14.91 -24.75
C MET A 1 -11.27 14.18 -23.42
N LEU A 2 -10.26 14.56 -22.62
CA LEU A 2 -9.92 13.95 -21.31
C LEU A 2 -10.13 14.90 -20.12
N ARG A 3 -10.72 16.08 -20.34
CA ARG A 3 -10.97 17.06 -19.26
C ARG A 3 -12.16 16.71 -18.36
N ASP A 4 -12.98 15.73 -18.73
CA ASP A 4 -14.22 15.40 -18.02
C ASP A 4 -14.24 14.00 -17.40
N TYR A 5 -13.07 13.33 -17.27
CA TYR A 5 -13.01 12.08 -16.53
C TYR A 5 -13.01 12.37 -15.04
N GLN A 6 -14.20 12.53 -14.49
CA GLN A 6 -14.41 12.44 -13.06
C GLN A 6 -14.27 10.98 -12.67
N LEU A 7 -13.35 10.70 -11.73
CA LEU A 7 -13.33 9.41 -11.06
C LEU A 7 -14.73 9.13 -10.52
N PRO A 8 -15.28 7.92 -10.71
CA PRO A 8 -16.55 7.61 -10.09
C PRO A 8 -16.41 7.86 -8.59
N ASP A 9 -17.25 8.74 -8.05
CA ASP A 9 -17.37 8.96 -6.61
C ASP A 9 -17.81 7.63 -6.01
N HIS A 10 -16.85 6.87 -5.46
CA HIS A 10 -17.16 5.62 -4.81
C HIS A 10 -17.94 5.98 -3.53
N PRO A 11 -19.16 5.48 -3.36
CA PRO A 11 -19.98 5.79 -2.21
C PRO A 11 -19.35 5.33 -0.89
N ALA A 12 -18.31 4.48 -0.95
CA ALA A 12 -17.63 3.92 0.20
C ALA A 12 -16.18 3.56 -0.11
N PRO A 13 -15.29 3.45 0.91
CA PRO A 13 -13.94 2.93 0.74
C PRO A 13 -13.99 1.45 0.38
N ILE A 14 -13.37 1.08 -0.74
CA ILE A 14 -13.20 -0.32 -1.14
C ILE A 14 -12.09 -0.98 -0.32
N LEU A 15 -10.99 -0.25 -0.13
CA LEU A 15 -9.77 -0.68 0.55
C LEU A 15 -9.62 0.02 1.90
N VAL A 16 -9.45 -0.76 2.96
CA VAL A 16 -9.24 -0.27 4.31
C VAL A 16 -7.85 -0.65 4.81
N GLN A 17 -7.01 0.34 5.08
CA GLN A 17 -5.79 0.14 5.85
C GLN A 17 -6.18 0.12 7.34
N LEU A 18 -6.20 -1.05 7.95
CA LEU A 18 -6.66 -1.24 9.33
C LEU A 18 -5.50 -1.60 10.25
N GLY A 19 -5.26 -0.75 11.24
CA GLY A 19 -4.37 -1.05 12.35
C GLY A 19 -5.13 -1.71 13.50
N LEU A 20 -4.68 -2.89 13.91
CA LEU A 20 -5.26 -3.54 15.07
C LEU A 20 -4.48 -3.21 16.34
N THR A 21 -3.19 -2.88 16.22
CA THR A 21 -2.31 -2.53 17.33
C THR A 21 -1.19 -1.60 16.88
N TYR A 22 -0.74 -0.74 17.80
CA TYR A 22 0.52 0.02 17.64
C TYR A 22 1.73 -0.73 18.20
N ARG A 23 1.52 -1.84 18.91
CA ARG A 23 2.60 -2.63 19.47
C ARG A 23 3.38 -3.32 18.36
N CYS A 24 4.71 -3.29 18.48
CA CYS A 24 5.63 -3.98 17.59
C CYS A 24 6.83 -4.48 18.39
N ASN A 25 7.37 -5.61 17.99
CA ASN A 25 8.59 -6.18 18.55
C ASN A 25 9.87 -5.57 17.97
N LEU A 26 9.78 -4.79 16.88
CA LEU A 26 10.89 -4.10 16.22
C LEU A 26 10.86 -2.59 16.45
N LYS A 27 11.98 -1.92 16.12
CA LYS A 27 12.18 -0.47 16.21
C LYS A 27 12.78 0.06 14.90
N CYS A 28 12.08 -0.20 13.78
CA CYS A 28 12.54 0.19 12.45
C CYS A 28 12.77 1.71 12.35
N GLN A 29 13.86 2.13 11.70
CA GLN A 29 14.23 3.54 11.58
C GLN A 29 13.19 4.37 10.79
N HIS A 30 12.55 3.74 9.80
CA HIS A 30 11.54 4.35 8.92
C HIS A 30 10.09 4.17 9.42
N CYS A 31 9.88 3.65 10.65
CA CYS A 31 8.54 3.29 11.11
C CYS A 31 7.70 4.52 11.47
N TYR A 32 6.58 4.70 10.79
CA TYR A 32 5.62 5.78 11.06
C TYR A 32 4.80 5.56 12.34
N ALA A 33 4.76 4.33 12.89
CA ALA A 33 3.94 3.97 14.05
C ALA A 33 4.71 4.02 15.40
N LEU A 34 6.03 4.28 15.40
CA LEU A 34 6.90 4.14 16.58
C LEU A 34 6.54 5.01 17.80
N TYR A 35 5.87 6.14 17.58
CA TYR A 35 5.66 7.13 18.63
C TYR A 35 4.28 7.04 19.31
N ARG A 36 3.48 6.03 18.95
CA ARG A 36 2.11 5.88 19.43
C ARG A 36 1.95 4.60 20.26
N ARG A 37 2.62 4.55 21.43
CA ARG A 37 2.55 3.41 22.36
C ARG A 37 1.61 3.73 23.52
N ASP A 38 1.11 2.69 24.18
CA ASP A 38 0.28 2.73 25.41
C ASP A 38 -1.08 3.44 25.23
N LEU A 39 -1.72 3.21 24.10
CA LEU A 39 -3.01 3.78 23.78
C LEU A 39 -4.12 2.76 24.06
N ASN A 40 -5.33 3.27 24.29
CA ASN A 40 -6.55 2.46 24.45
C ASN A 40 -6.99 1.92 23.07
N GLU A 41 -6.35 0.83 22.61
CA GLU A 41 -6.64 0.18 21.33
C GLU A 41 -8.06 -0.40 21.29
N MET A 42 -8.66 -0.46 20.11
CA MET A 42 -9.99 -1.04 19.92
C MET A 42 -10.03 -2.50 20.39
N THR A 43 -11.07 -2.82 21.13
CA THR A 43 -11.37 -4.19 21.56
C THR A 43 -11.82 -5.05 20.39
N PHE A 44 -11.86 -6.38 20.56
CA PHE A 44 -12.40 -7.29 19.55
C PHE A 44 -13.85 -6.95 19.18
N ASP A 45 -14.67 -6.58 20.15
CA ASP A 45 -16.08 -6.23 19.90
C ASP A 45 -16.23 -4.92 19.12
N GLU A 46 -15.36 -3.92 19.40
CA GLU A 46 -15.32 -2.68 18.61
C GLU A 46 -14.87 -2.93 17.19
N LEU A 47 -13.83 -3.74 16.99
CA LEU A 47 -13.34 -4.16 15.67
C LEU A 47 -14.40 -4.95 14.90
N SER A 48 -15.18 -5.81 15.58
CA SER A 48 -16.24 -6.61 14.96
C SER A 48 -17.39 -5.73 14.48
N ARG A 49 -17.77 -4.71 15.26
CA ARG A 49 -18.77 -3.70 14.84
C ARG A 49 -18.27 -2.89 13.65
N LEU A 50 -17.04 -2.39 13.74
CA LEU A 50 -16.40 -1.66 12.64
C LEU A 50 -16.38 -2.48 11.35
N LEU A 51 -16.07 -3.77 11.45
CA LEU A 51 -16.06 -4.68 10.29
C LEU A 51 -17.45 -4.79 9.65
N ALA A 52 -18.50 -4.90 10.48
CA ALA A 52 -19.88 -4.92 10.00
C ALA A 52 -20.26 -3.62 9.28
N ASP A 53 -19.87 -2.47 9.83
CA ASP A 53 -20.10 -1.15 9.21
C ASP A 53 -19.36 -1.03 7.87
N LEU A 54 -18.09 -1.42 7.82
CA LEU A 54 -17.28 -1.43 6.60
C LEU A 54 -17.92 -2.32 5.51
N TYR A 55 -18.34 -3.52 5.88
CA TYR A 55 -19.01 -4.44 4.97
C TYR A 55 -20.33 -3.86 4.45
N ALA A 56 -21.16 -3.28 5.34
CA ALA A 56 -22.42 -2.66 4.97
C ALA A 56 -22.23 -1.46 4.02
N MET A 57 -21.09 -0.75 4.11
CA MET A 57 -20.72 0.33 3.19
C MET A 57 -20.19 -0.19 1.86
N GLY A 58 -19.89 -1.49 1.71
CA GLY A 58 -19.36 -2.08 0.47
C GLY A 58 -17.83 -2.19 0.43
N SER A 59 -17.15 -2.04 1.56
CA SER A 59 -15.71 -2.35 1.63
C SER A 59 -15.46 -3.83 1.37
N CYS A 60 -14.45 -4.16 0.58
CA CYS A 60 -14.16 -5.56 0.20
C CYS A 60 -12.71 -5.99 0.43
N ALA A 61 -11.84 -5.09 0.87
CA ALA A 61 -10.46 -5.43 1.13
C ALA A 61 -9.91 -4.75 2.40
N ILE A 62 -9.17 -5.52 3.21
CA ILE A 62 -8.45 -5.04 4.38
C ILE A 62 -6.95 -5.26 4.19
N VAL A 63 -6.16 -4.24 4.46
CA VAL A 63 -4.71 -4.31 4.61
C VAL A 63 -4.38 -4.06 6.09
N TYR A 64 -3.90 -5.09 6.77
CA TYR A 64 -3.44 -4.96 8.14
C TYR A 64 -2.12 -4.18 8.19
N SER A 65 -2.14 -3.04 8.87
CA SER A 65 -1.05 -2.07 8.92
C SER A 65 -0.75 -1.60 10.34
N HIS A 66 0.05 -0.55 10.50
CA HIS A 66 0.54 0.02 11.76
C HIS A 66 1.58 -0.86 12.46
N GLY A 67 1.33 -1.39 13.67
CA GLY A 67 2.27 -2.24 14.39
C GLY A 67 2.42 -3.65 13.79
N GLU A 68 2.92 -4.59 14.58
CA GLU A 68 2.93 -6.00 14.19
C GLU A 68 1.62 -6.66 14.65
N ASN A 69 0.69 -6.85 13.73
CA ASN A 69 -0.67 -7.30 14.06
C ASN A 69 -0.72 -8.71 14.67
N LEU A 70 0.26 -9.57 14.36
CA LEU A 70 0.37 -10.91 14.94
C LEU A 70 0.69 -10.92 16.44
N ILE A 71 1.05 -9.78 17.03
CA ILE A 71 1.20 -9.63 18.49
C ILE A 71 -0.15 -9.75 19.21
N ARG A 72 -1.24 -9.35 18.55
CA ARG A 72 -2.57 -9.43 19.15
C ARG A 72 -3.00 -10.87 19.31
N LYS A 73 -3.41 -11.24 20.50
CA LYS A 73 -3.86 -12.62 20.79
C LYS A 73 -5.11 -13.00 20.02
N ASP A 74 -5.97 -12.03 19.71
CA ASP A 74 -7.22 -12.18 19.00
C ASP A 74 -7.11 -11.96 17.47
N PHE A 75 -5.89 -11.72 16.93
CA PHE A 75 -5.67 -11.49 15.50
C PHE A 75 -6.27 -12.59 14.64
N HIS A 76 -5.99 -13.85 14.94
CA HIS A 76 -6.47 -14.99 14.14
C HIS A 76 -7.99 -15.08 14.13
N ASN A 77 -8.63 -14.82 15.29
CA ASN A 77 -10.09 -14.79 15.37
C ASN A 77 -10.68 -13.66 14.52
N PHE A 78 -10.04 -12.46 14.57
CA PHE A 78 -10.48 -11.34 13.77
C PHE A 78 -10.28 -11.59 12.28
N ALA A 79 -9.13 -12.13 11.86
CA ALA A 79 -8.89 -12.46 10.46
C ALA A 79 -9.87 -13.53 9.93
N SER A 80 -10.21 -14.53 10.75
CA SER A 80 -11.25 -15.50 10.41
C SER A 80 -12.64 -14.85 10.29
N LEU A 81 -12.94 -13.87 11.14
CA LEU A 81 -14.18 -13.11 11.02
C LEU A 81 -14.24 -12.31 9.72
N VAL A 82 -13.14 -11.64 9.33
CA VAL A 82 -13.04 -10.92 8.05
C VAL A 82 -13.22 -11.88 6.86
N ASN A 83 -12.66 -13.08 6.93
CA ASN A 83 -12.84 -14.12 5.91
C ASN A 83 -14.32 -14.56 5.80
N ASN A 84 -15.04 -14.65 6.91
CA ASN A 84 -16.48 -14.98 6.91
C ASN A 84 -17.34 -13.91 6.21
N TYR A 85 -16.88 -12.65 6.20
CA TYR A 85 -17.50 -11.58 5.40
C TYR A 85 -17.09 -11.63 3.91
N GLY A 86 -16.22 -12.56 3.50
CA GLY A 86 -15.74 -12.69 2.13
C GLY A 86 -14.82 -11.54 1.68
N MET A 87 -14.23 -10.79 2.62
CA MET A 87 -13.36 -9.66 2.32
C MET A 87 -11.93 -10.16 2.05
N TYR A 88 -11.27 -9.55 1.06
CA TYR A 88 -9.88 -9.84 0.74
C TYR A 88 -8.95 -9.29 1.83
N GLN A 89 -7.96 -10.09 2.24
CA GLN A 89 -7.08 -9.75 3.35
C GLN A 89 -5.62 -9.75 2.92
N THR A 90 -4.92 -8.64 3.19
CA THR A 90 -3.46 -8.53 3.05
C THR A 90 -2.84 -8.28 4.42
N LEU A 91 -1.95 -9.16 4.86
CA LEU A 91 -1.15 -8.96 6.08
C LEU A 91 0.23 -8.42 5.71
N MET A 92 0.59 -7.28 6.31
CA MET A 92 1.95 -6.75 6.33
C MET A 92 2.60 -7.20 7.63
N THR A 93 3.74 -7.92 7.58
CA THR A 93 4.39 -8.46 8.76
C THR A 93 5.91 -8.41 8.67
N ASN A 94 6.57 -8.33 9.83
CA ASN A 94 8.02 -8.47 9.91
C ASN A 94 8.49 -9.94 9.98
N GLY A 95 7.60 -10.91 10.02
CA GLY A 95 7.88 -12.35 10.01
C GLY A 95 8.16 -12.98 11.38
N PHE A 96 8.38 -12.20 12.43
CA PHE A 96 8.81 -12.71 13.74
C PHE A 96 7.88 -13.72 14.40
N TYR A 97 6.59 -13.67 14.11
CA TYR A 97 5.59 -14.57 14.69
C TYR A 97 5.29 -15.78 13.79
N ILE A 98 6.05 -15.92 12.70
CA ILE A 98 5.95 -17.04 11.74
C ILE A 98 7.26 -17.84 11.83
N ARG A 99 7.44 -18.56 12.95
CA ARG A 99 8.69 -19.25 13.27
C ARG A 99 8.64 -20.77 13.11
N THR A 100 7.44 -21.31 12.95
CA THR A 100 7.22 -22.74 12.79
C THR A 100 6.15 -22.96 11.73
N LYS A 101 6.12 -24.17 11.18
CA LYS A 101 5.10 -24.57 10.21
C LYS A 101 3.69 -24.40 10.78
N GLU A 102 3.50 -24.76 12.06
CA GLU A 102 2.22 -24.65 12.76
C GLU A 102 1.75 -23.19 12.85
N SER A 103 2.68 -22.25 13.09
CA SER A 103 2.34 -20.81 13.12
C SER A 103 1.92 -20.29 11.74
N ALA A 104 2.56 -20.77 10.67
CA ALA A 104 2.20 -20.44 9.29
C ALA A 104 0.87 -21.10 8.88
N GLU A 105 0.63 -22.37 9.25
CA GLU A 105 -0.63 -23.07 9.02
C GLU A 105 -1.79 -22.38 9.74
N ARG A 106 -1.60 -22.01 10.99
CA ARG A 106 -2.59 -21.25 11.76
C ARG A 106 -2.97 -19.94 11.07
N LEU A 107 -2.01 -19.25 10.46
CA LEU A 107 -2.29 -18.04 9.69
C LEU A 107 -3.06 -18.35 8.41
N ARG A 108 -2.65 -19.38 7.65
CA ARG A 108 -3.37 -19.84 6.45
C ARG A 108 -4.83 -20.14 6.76
N ASP A 109 -5.09 -20.83 7.86
CA ASP A 109 -6.43 -21.29 8.25
C ASP A 109 -7.38 -20.14 8.63
N THR A 110 -6.87 -18.92 8.80
CA THR A 110 -7.71 -17.71 8.96
C THR A 110 -8.32 -17.22 7.65
N GLY A 111 -7.87 -17.72 6.49
CA GLY A 111 -8.31 -17.26 5.19
C GLY A 111 -7.63 -15.96 4.71
N VAL A 112 -6.49 -15.56 5.33
CA VAL A 112 -5.67 -14.46 4.80
C VAL A 112 -5.19 -14.80 3.39
N ASN A 113 -5.47 -13.91 2.42
CA ASN A 113 -5.22 -14.15 1.00
C ASN A 113 -3.78 -13.83 0.61
N ARG A 114 -3.24 -12.74 1.14
CA ARG A 114 -1.90 -12.24 0.82
C ARG A 114 -1.11 -11.95 2.09
N VAL A 115 0.15 -12.38 2.11
CA VAL A 115 1.10 -12.00 3.17
C VAL A 115 2.33 -11.39 2.53
N LEU A 116 2.66 -10.17 2.93
CA LEU A 116 3.85 -9.45 2.50
C LEU A 116 4.81 -9.33 3.68
N VAL A 117 5.93 -10.05 3.59
CA VAL A 117 6.98 -10.02 4.61
C VAL A 117 7.92 -8.86 4.31
N SER A 118 8.26 -8.12 5.34
CA SER A 118 9.13 -6.94 5.20
C SER A 118 10.57 -7.33 4.89
N LEU A 119 11.10 -6.86 3.75
CA LEU A 119 12.51 -7.02 3.36
C LEU A 119 13.00 -5.74 2.68
N ASP A 120 13.90 -4.99 3.33
CA ASP A 120 14.34 -3.67 2.84
C ASP A 120 15.71 -3.68 2.15
N SER A 121 16.51 -4.73 2.31
CA SER A 121 17.80 -4.86 1.64
C SER A 121 18.09 -6.32 1.32
N SER A 122 18.87 -6.55 0.26
CA SER A 122 19.48 -7.84 -0.08
C SER A 122 20.70 -8.16 0.80
N VAL A 123 21.21 -7.16 1.51
CA VAL A 123 22.36 -7.29 2.43
C VAL A 123 21.86 -7.45 3.86
N PRO A 124 22.17 -8.58 4.54
CA PRO A 124 21.66 -8.86 5.89
C PRO A 124 21.90 -7.73 6.89
N ALA A 125 23.14 -7.21 6.95
CA ALA A 125 23.49 -6.15 7.90
C ALA A 125 22.73 -4.83 7.65
N GLU A 126 22.45 -4.47 6.41
CA GLU A 126 21.66 -3.28 6.05
C GLU A 126 20.20 -3.46 6.47
N HIS A 127 19.62 -4.62 6.18
CA HIS A 127 18.26 -4.93 6.59
C HIS A 127 18.11 -4.91 8.11
N ASP A 128 19.01 -5.59 8.81
CA ASP A 128 19.01 -5.67 10.28
C ASP A 128 19.12 -4.28 10.92
N ALA A 129 20.02 -3.44 10.40
CA ALA A 129 20.18 -2.06 10.85
C ALA A 129 18.88 -1.23 10.61
N SER A 130 18.26 -1.36 9.45
CA SER A 130 16.99 -0.68 9.12
C SER A 130 15.86 -1.12 10.07
N ARG A 131 15.79 -2.42 10.40
CA ARG A 131 14.75 -2.99 11.28
C ARG A 131 15.07 -2.89 12.76
N GLY A 132 16.32 -2.53 13.13
CA GLY A 132 16.77 -2.39 14.52
C GLY A 132 16.83 -3.72 15.27
N TYR A 133 17.13 -4.82 14.57
CA TYR A 133 17.24 -6.17 15.14
C TYR A 133 18.18 -7.05 14.32
N GLU A 134 19.23 -7.56 14.96
CA GLU A 134 20.18 -8.52 14.37
C GLU A 134 19.49 -9.84 14.05
N GLY A 135 19.65 -10.33 12.82
CA GLY A 135 19.02 -11.55 12.33
C GLY A 135 17.61 -11.36 11.75
N ALA A 136 17.08 -10.13 11.70
CA ALA A 136 15.78 -9.85 11.09
C ALA A 136 15.71 -10.30 9.62
N TYR A 137 16.81 -10.20 8.88
CA TYR A 137 16.93 -10.64 7.50
C TYR A 137 16.57 -12.12 7.32
N TYR A 138 17.22 -12.99 8.09
CA TYR A 138 16.97 -14.44 7.98
C TYR A 138 15.58 -14.82 8.48
N ILE A 139 15.08 -14.12 9.51
CA ILE A 139 13.72 -14.32 10.00
C ILE A 139 12.69 -13.99 8.91
N ALA A 140 12.90 -12.92 8.15
CA ALA A 140 12.01 -12.55 7.05
C ALA A 140 12.02 -13.60 5.92
N LEU A 141 13.20 -14.10 5.54
CA LEU A 141 13.33 -15.13 4.52
C LEU A 141 12.69 -16.45 4.95
N ASP A 142 12.97 -16.90 6.16
CA ASP A 142 12.40 -18.14 6.73
C ASP A 142 10.87 -18.06 6.80
N ALA A 143 10.34 -16.93 7.27
CA ALA A 143 8.90 -16.71 7.35
C ALA A 143 8.24 -16.74 5.94
N ALA A 144 8.83 -16.07 4.94
CA ALA A 144 8.31 -16.09 3.59
C ALA A 144 8.30 -17.50 3.00
N GLN A 145 9.36 -18.27 3.22
CA GLN A 145 9.45 -19.66 2.76
C GLN A 145 8.40 -20.55 3.43
N MET A 146 8.23 -20.45 4.75
CA MET A 146 7.20 -21.22 5.47
C MET A 146 5.81 -20.90 4.98
N LEU A 147 5.49 -19.63 4.75
CA LEU A 147 4.19 -19.20 4.22
C LEU A 147 3.91 -19.79 2.83
N LYS A 148 4.92 -19.83 1.95
CA LYS A 148 4.79 -20.50 0.65
C LYS A 148 4.53 -22.01 0.80
N GLN A 149 5.30 -22.67 1.67
CA GLN A 149 5.18 -24.11 1.89
C GLN A 149 3.80 -24.53 2.42
N VAL A 150 3.16 -23.71 3.25
CA VAL A 150 1.82 -24.02 3.77
C VAL A 150 0.69 -23.61 2.84
N GLY A 151 0.99 -22.95 1.70
CA GLY A 151 0.02 -22.66 0.66
C GLY A 151 -0.83 -21.41 0.90
N ILE A 152 -0.27 -20.34 1.49
CA ILE A 152 -0.86 -19.00 1.41
C ILE A 152 -0.98 -18.61 -0.07
N ALA A 153 -2.12 -18.08 -0.49
CA ALA A 153 -2.42 -17.83 -1.91
C ALA A 153 -1.44 -16.85 -2.58
N THR A 154 -1.02 -15.82 -1.87
CA THR A 154 0.01 -14.88 -2.34
C THR A 154 1.01 -14.59 -1.23
N VAL A 155 2.28 -14.90 -1.44
CA VAL A 155 3.38 -14.55 -0.54
C VAL A 155 4.38 -13.68 -1.26
N GLY A 156 4.78 -12.58 -0.65
CA GLY A 156 5.76 -11.69 -1.26
C GLY A 156 6.58 -10.89 -0.25
N PHE A 157 7.47 -10.05 -0.78
CA PHE A 157 8.15 -9.06 0.03
C PHE A 157 7.49 -7.69 -0.05
N SER A 158 7.58 -6.93 1.04
CA SER A 158 7.30 -5.51 1.08
C SER A 158 8.57 -4.75 1.41
N THR A 159 9.00 -3.89 0.50
CA THR A 159 10.23 -3.10 0.62
C THR A 159 9.88 -1.64 0.81
N THR A 160 10.36 -1.04 1.90
CA THR A 160 10.32 0.40 2.09
C THR A 160 11.58 1.01 1.48
N ILE A 161 11.41 1.77 0.40
CA ILE A 161 12.51 2.38 -0.35
C ILE A 161 12.88 3.72 0.27
N ASP A 162 14.18 3.93 0.48
CA ASP A 162 14.76 5.21 0.91
C ASP A 162 16.12 5.48 0.23
N ALA A 163 16.79 6.56 0.66
CA ALA A 163 18.09 6.96 0.13
C ALA A 163 19.22 5.97 0.39
N TYR A 164 19.00 4.96 1.23
CA TYR A 164 20.04 4.00 1.63
C TYR A 164 19.93 2.65 0.94
N ASN A 165 18.74 2.30 0.42
CA ASN A 165 18.48 0.96 -0.10
C ASN A 165 17.89 0.91 -1.52
N TYR A 166 17.64 2.06 -2.16
CA TYR A 166 17.00 2.07 -3.49
C TYR A 166 17.74 1.26 -4.55
N ASP A 167 19.06 1.12 -4.43
CA ASP A 167 19.91 0.34 -5.33
C ASP A 167 19.86 -1.17 -5.06
N ARG A 168 19.22 -1.61 -3.97
CA ARG A 168 19.00 -3.02 -3.61
C ARG A 168 17.74 -3.63 -4.22
N ILE A 169 16.89 -2.82 -4.84
CA ILE A 169 15.59 -3.28 -5.38
C ILE A 169 15.75 -4.43 -6.38
N PRO A 170 16.67 -4.39 -7.38
CA PRO A 170 16.85 -5.49 -8.31
C PRO A 170 17.22 -6.80 -7.62
N ASP A 171 18.10 -6.73 -6.62
CA ASP A 171 18.53 -7.91 -5.86
C ASP A 171 17.40 -8.49 -5.01
N ILE A 172 16.56 -7.64 -4.40
CA ILE A 172 15.38 -8.08 -3.62
C ILE A 172 14.39 -8.80 -4.54
N ILE A 173 14.18 -8.30 -5.76
CA ILE A 173 13.35 -8.97 -6.77
C ILE A 173 13.93 -10.33 -7.12
N GLN A 174 15.26 -10.41 -7.28
CA GLN A 174 15.92 -11.68 -7.58
C GLN A 174 15.77 -12.68 -6.42
N ILE A 175 15.98 -12.24 -5.17
CA ILE A 175 15.75 -13.09 -3.97
C ILE A 175 14.30 -13.60 -3.95
N ALA A 176 13.32 -12.74 -4.21
CA ALA A 176 11.92 -13.16 -4.24
C ALA A 176 11.66 -14.25 -5.28
N LYS A 177 12.29 -14.14 -6.47
CA LYS A 177 12.21 -15.17 -7.52
C LYS A 177 12.87 -16.48 -7.09
N ASP A 178 14.05 -16.41 -6.50
CA ASP A 178 14.83 -17.59 -6.07
C ASP A 178 14.07 -18.37 -4.97
N PHE A 179 13.28 -17.66 -4.17
CA PHE A 179 12.38 -18.24 -3.15
C PHE A 179 11.02 -18.67 -3.72
N GLY A 180 10.76 -18.46 -5.00
CA GLY A 180 9.48 -18.79 -5.64
C GLY A 180 8.30 -18.00 -5.07
N LEU A 181 8.56 -16.76 -4.62
CA LEU A 181 7.52 -15.87 -4.12
C LEU A 181 6.68 -15.31 -5.27
N ASP A 182 5.47 -14.85 -4.92
CA ASP A 182 4.49 -14.41 -5.90
C ASP A 182 4.58 -12.91 -6.20
N ALA A 183 5.11 -12.11 -5.24
CA ALA A 183 5.05 -10.65 -5.36
C ALA A 183 6.20 -9.90 -4.68
N VAL A 184 6.51 -8.70 -5.20
CA VAL A 184 7.32 -7.68 -4.53
C VAL A 184 6.58 -6.36 -4.55
N SER A 185 6.28 -5.82 -3.37
CA SER A 185 5.64 -4.52 -3.17
C SER A 185 6.69 -3.47 -2.84
N LEU A 186 6.79 -2.46 -3.67
CA LEU A 186 7.77 -1.38 -3.54
C LEU A 186 7.07 -0.11 -3.03
N MET A 187 7.44 0.35 -1.84
CA MET A 187 6.82 1.50 -1.20
C MET A 187 7.89 2.50 -0.77
N GLN A 188 7.83 3.72 -1.25
CA GLN A 188 8.77 4.74 -0.83
C GLN A 188 8.54 5.16 0.62
N ASN A 189 9.63 5.35 1.37
CA ASN A 189 9.59 5.91 2.72
C ASN A 189 9.02 7.33 2.68
N ARG A 190 7.96 7.55 3.49
CA ARG A 190 7.22 8.83 3.53
C ARG A 190 7.31 9.51 4.90
N TYR A 191 7.87 8.83 5.88
CA TYR A 191 7.87 9.31 7.26
C TYR A 191 9.08 10.17 7.60
N ASN A 192 10.28 9.78 7.19
CA ASN A 192 11.51 10.54 7.44
C ASN A 192 11.81 11.46 6.25
N ARG A 193 11.33 12.68 6.31
CA ARG A 193 11.59 13.72 5.31
C ARG A 193 13.07 14.07 5.07
N PRO A 194 14.03 13.86 6.00
CA PRO A 194 15.44 13.95 5.66
C PRO A 194 15.96 12.83 4.74
N GLY A 195 15.18 11.78 4.52
CA GLY A 195 15.47 10.74 3.52
C GLY A 195 15.05 11.11 2.10
N VAL A 196 14.79 12.38 1.82
CA VAL A 196 14.68 12.91 0.47
C VAL A 196 16.02 12.68 -0.22
N PHE A 197 15.99 12.05 -1.38
CA PHE A 197 17.17 11.83 -2.19
C PHE A 197 17.86 13.17 -2.49
N ASP A 198 19.16 13.25 -2.28
CA ASP A 198 19.93 14.32 -2.88
C ASP A 198 19.89 14.21 -4.42
N HIS A 199 20.40 15.21 -5.12
CA HIS A 199 20.34 15.25 -6.58
C HIS A 199 20.99 14.01 -7.23
N ASN A 200 22.12 13.53 -6.71
CA ASN A 200 22.82 12.36 -7.26
C ASN A 200 22.08 11.07 -6.96
N GLN A 201 21.54 10.94 -5.75
CA GLN A 201 20.70 9.81 -5.36
C GLN A 201 19.43 9.78 -6.19
N TRP A 202 18.83 10.94 -6.49
CA TRP A 202 17.66 11.04 -7.35
C TRP A 202 17.94 10.52 -8.77
N ILE A 203 19.07 10.95 -9.39
CA ILE A 203 19.48 10.45 -10.72
C ILE A 203 19.65 8.93 -10.70
N ARG A 204 20.28 8.39 -9.67
CA ARG A 204 20.44 6.94 -9.51
C ARG A 204 19.12 6.23 -9.30
N TYR A 205 18.25 6.78 -8.47
CA TYR A 205 16.90 6.23 -8.26
C TYR A 205 16.11 6.14 -9.56
N VAL A 206 16.17 7.17 -10.39
CA VAL A 206 15.58 7.15 -11.74
C VAL A 206 16.13 6.01 -12.61
N GLN A 207 17.45 5.77 -12.55
CA GLN A 207 18.06 4.64 -13.25
C GLN A 207 17.57 3.29 -12.71
N VAL A 208 17.45 3.16 -11.39
CA VAL A 208 16.87 1.96 -10.75
C VAL A 208 15.41 1.76 -11.16
N CYS A 209 14.60 2.82 -11.22
CA CYS A 209 13.23 2.73 -11.72
C CYS A 209 13.17 2.15 -13.15
N ARG A 210 14.11 2.53 -14.04
CA ARG A 210 14.21 1.97 -15.38
C ARG A 210 14.58 0.48 -15.36
N GLN A 211 15.51 0.07 -14.50
CA GLN A 211 15.86 -1.34 -14.32
C GLN A 211 14.67 -2.15 -13.79
N VAL A 212 13.95 -1.62 -12.79
CA VAL A 212 12.75 -2.26 -12.25
C VAL A 212 11.68 -2.43 -13.33
N TYR A 213 11.53 -1.44 -14.21
CA TYR A 213 10.62 -1.56 -15.35
C TYR A 213 10.99 -2.74 -16.26
N GLU A 214 12.24 -2.85 -16.65
CA GLU A 214 12.71 -3.99 -17.47
C GLU A 214 12.48 -5.33 -16.73
N LEU A 215 12.72 -5.36 -15.42
CA LEU A 215 12.45 -6.55 -14.60
C LEU A 215 10.95 -6.89 -14.55
N ILE A 216 10.06 -5.92 -14.48
CA ILE A 216 8.61 -6.14 -14.56
C ILE A 216 8.26 -6.80 -15.90
N LEU A 217 8.78 -6.29 -17.02
CA LEU A 217 8.51 -6.85 -18.34
C LEU A 217 9.05 -8.27 -18.49
N GLN A 218 10.29 -8.52 -18.05
CA GLN A 218 10.97 -9.82 -18.18
C GLN A 218 10.35 -10.90 -17.28
N ASN A 219 9.74 -10.50 -16.18
CA ASN A 219 9.21 -11.44 -15.18
C ASN A 219 7.68 -11.55 -15.17
N ARG A 220 7.02 -11.08 -16.22
CA ARG A 220 5.58 -11.22 -16.40
C ARG A 220 5.11 -12.65 -16.29
N GLY A 221 4.09 -12.88 -15.46
CA GLY A 221 3.55 -14.22 -15.20
C GLY A 221 4.45 -15.11 -14.34
N ILE A 222 5.59 -14.59 -13.85
CA ILE A 222 6.47 -15.28 -12.91
C ILE A 222 6.34 -14.68 -11.52
N ILE A 223 6.42 -13.36 -11.40
CA ILE A 223 6.29 -12.62 -10.15
C ILE A 223 5.64 -11.26 -10.39
N ASP A 224 4.75 -10.86 -9.50
CA ASP A 224 4.10 -9.56 -9.55
C ASP A 224 4.99 -8.50 -8.87
N ILE A 225 5.45 -7.51 -9.62
CA ILE A 225 6.23 -6.38 -9.07
C ILE A 225 5.37 -5.14 -9.19
N TYR A 226 5.02 -4.53 -8.06
CA TYR A 226 4.19 -3.34 -8.04
C TYR A 226 4.74 -2.28 -7.09
N THR A 227 4.43 -1.03 -7.39
CA THR A 227 4.88 0.12 -6.61
C THR A 227 3.73 1.02 -6.22
N HIS A 228 3.85 1.65 -5.07
CA HIS A 228 2.98 2.74 -4.61
C HIS A 228 3.68 4.10 -4.71
N ASP A 229 4.84 4.17 -5.38
CA ASP A 229 5.53 5.42 -5.62
C ASP A 229 5.01 6.07 -6.92
N PRO A 230 4.36 7.25 -6.81
CA PRO A 230 3.89 8.00 -7.97
C PRO A 230 4.94 8.25 -9.03
N PHE A 231 6.16 8.56 -8.60
CA PHE A 231 7.24 8.87 -9.55
C PHE A 231 7.71 7.63 -10.31
N MET A 232 7.85 6.51 -9.65
CA MET A 232 8.16 5.25 -10.32
C MET A 232 7.09 4.92 -11.36
N LEU A 233 5.81 5.12 -11.03
CA LEU A 233 4.69 4.88 -11.95
C LEU A 233 4.73 5.80 -13.17
N ILE A 234 4.97 7.10 -12.99
CA ILE A 234 5.07 8.07 -14.08
C ILE A 234 6.23 7.73 -15.01
N MET A 235 7.33 7.28 -14.45
CA MET A 235 8.50 6.87 -15.24
C MET A 235 8.26 5.58 -16.02
N LEU A 236 7.40 4.69 -15.49
CA LEU A 236 6.96 3.50 -16.18
C LEU A 236 6.03 3.83 -17.35
N ASP A 237 5.18 4.86 -17.21
CA ASP A 237 4.18 5.24 -18.21
C ASP A 237 4.79 5.65 -19.55
N ASP A 238 5.97 6.29 -19.57
CA ASP A 238 6.66 6.70 -20.79
C ASP A 238 7.06 5.54 -21.73
N ARG A 239 7.00 4.31 -21.25
CA ARG A 239 7.39 3.10 -21.99
C ARG A 239 6.30 2.05 -22.11
N LEU A 240 5.12 2.32 -21.52
CA LEU A 240 3.99 1.42 -21.60
C LEU A 240 3.40 1.49 -23.01
N ASP A 241 3.82 0.59 -23.88
CA ASP A 241 3.11 0.26 -25.12
C ASP A 241 1.72 -0.30 -24.74
N ASP A 242 0.64 0.20 -25.39
CA ASP A 242 -0.77 -0.14 -25.15
C ASP A 242 -1.08 -1.63 -24.95
N ARG A 243 -0.21 -2.50 -25.41
CA ARG A 243 -0.38 -3.95 -25.37
C ARG A 243 0.16 -4.64 -24.12
N HIS A 244 0.91 -3.92 -23.27
CA HIS A 244 1.75 -4.57 -22.27
C HIS A 244 1.59 -4.02 -20.84
N ALA A 245 0.83 -2.97 -20.63
CA ALA A 245 0.65 -2.32 -19.34
C ALA A 245 -0.52 -2.91 -18.55
N ARG A 246 -0.44 -4.17 -18.19
CA ARG A 246 -1.19 -4.66 -17.04
C ARG A 246 -0.29 -4.59 -15.81
N ILE A 247 -0.07 -3.39 -15.31
CA ILE A 247 0.16 -3.24 -13.89
C ILE A 247 -1.25 -3.39 -13.32
N ASP A 248 -1.53 -4.53 -12.72
CA ASP A 248 -2.79 -4.78 -12.02
C ASP A 248 -2.86 -3.87 -10.79
N TYR A 249 -3.10 -2.60 -11.05
CA TYR A 249 -3.35 -1.60 -10.03
C TYR A 249 -4.82 -1.61 -9.67
N ILE A 250 -5.11 -1.81 -8.40
CA ILE A 250 -6.40 -1.44 -7.83
C ILE A 250 -6.51 0.09 -7.92
N GLY A 251 -7.07 0.57 -9.00
CA GLY A 251 -7.32 1.98 -9.27
C GLY A 251 -6.24 2.65 -10.13
N ALA A 252 -6.66 3.29 -11.21
CA ALA A 252 -5.85 4.08 -12.12
C ALA A 252 -5.20 5.33 -11.48
N ASN A 253 -5.29 5.47 -10.16
CA ASN A 253 -4.84 6.64 -9.43
C ASN A 253 -3.58 6.33 -8.65
N VAL A 254 -2.61 7.17 -8.85
CA VAL A 254 -1.37 7.19 -8.10
C VAL A 254 -1.59 7.31 -6.58
N CYS A 255 -2.65 7.99 -6.15
CA CYS A 255 -3.03 8.12 -4.75
C CYS A 255 -4.50 7.82 -4.55
N ASN A 256 -4.79 6.74 -3.81
CA ASN A 256 -6.15 6.24 -3.55
C ASN A 256 -6.86 6.91 -2.35
N VAL A 257 -6.21 7.89 -1.70
CA VAL A 257 -6.77 8.63 -0.56
C VAL A 257 -8.11 9.25 -0.94
N ALA A 258 -9.14 8.93 -0.16
CA ALA A 258 -10.50 9.45 -0.32
C ALA A 258 -11.14 9.23 -1.71
N THR A 259 -10.62 8.29 -2.49
CA THR A 259 -11.22 7.79 -3.74
C THR A 259 -11.85 6.42 -3.50
N ASN A 260 -11.03 5.51 -3.01
CA ASN A 260 -11.44 4.14 -2.69
C ASN A 260 -10.71 3.60 -1.45
N MET A 261 -9.92 4.43 -0.75
CA MET A 261 -9.11 4.01 0.39
C MET A 261 -9.30 4.92 1.60
N ILE A 262 -9.30 4.30 2.77
CA ILE A 262 -9.33 4.91 4.09
C ILE A 262 -8.31 4.20 4.99
N SER A 263 -7.77 4.90 5.98
CA SER A 263 -6.95 4.30 7.03
C SER A 263 -7.59 4.50 8.39
N ILE A 264 -7.65 3.42 9.17
CA ILE A 264 -8.19 3.42 10.54
C ILE A 264 -7.11 2.88 11.46
N ASP A 265 -6.70 3.68 12.42
CA ASP A 265 -5.65 3.34 13.36
C ASP A 265 -6.17 2.48 14.54
N PRO A 266 -5.28 1.89 15.35
CA PRO A 266 -5.69 0.99 16.44
C PRO A 266 -6.60 1.61 17.52
N ILE A 267 -6.67 2.94 17.62
CA ILE A 267 -7.54 3.65 18.58
C ILE A 267 -8.80 4.22 17.94
N GLY A 268 -9.03 3.89 16.65
CA GLY A 268 -10.23 4.27 15.92
C GLY A 268 -10.15 5.61 15.18
N ASN A 269 -9.00 6.29 15.18
CA ASN A 269 -8.84 7.50 14.37
C ASN A 269 -8.81 7.15 12.89
N VAL A 270 -9.43 8.01 12.10
CA VAL A 270 -9.55 7.87 10.65
C VAL A 270 -8.71 8.93 9.96
N THR A 271 -7.87 8.49 9.04
CA THR A 271 -7.09 9.32 8.13
C THR A 271 -7.29 8.84 6.69
N GLY A 272 -6.83 9.60 5.70
CA GLY A 272 -6.90 9.16 4.31
C GLY A 272 -5.92 8.03 3.96
N CYS A 273 -4.81 7.95 4.68
CA CYS A 273 -3.75 6.96 4.52
C CYS A 273 -2.97 6.88 5.84
N ASN A 274 -2.36 5.74 6.14
CA ASN A 274 -1.53 5.55 7.34
C ASN A 274 -0.28 6.46 7.41
N PHE A 275 0.07 7.12 6.31
CA PHE A 275 1.14 8.13 6.26
C PHE A 275 0.66 9.58 6.44
N LEU A 276 -0.64 9.80 6.56
CA LEU A 276 -1.22 11.12 6.81
C LEU A 276 -1.49 11.30 8.30
N GLU A 277 -1.08 12.45 8.85
CA GLU A 277 -1.25 12.76 10.27
C GLU A 277 -2.62 13.39 10.57
N GLU A 278 -3.29 13.94 9.54
CA GLU A 278 -4.56 14.62 9.70
C GLU A 278 -5.69 13.64 9.99
N VAL A 279 -6.14 13.62 11.25
CA VAL A 279 -7.30 12.83 11.68
C VAL A 279 -8.58 13.56 11.29
N VAL A 280 -9.42 12.90 10.49
CA VAL A 280 -10.71 13.47 10.02
C VAL A 280 -11.91 13.02 10.85
N GLY A 281 -11.75 12.04 11.72
CA GLY A 281 -12.77 11.55 12.62
C GLY A 281 -12.30 10.36 13.43
N ASN A 282 -13.19 9.81 14.28
CA ASN A 282 -12.91 8.60 15.07
C ASN A 282 -14.14 7.69 15.08
N VAL A 283 -13.97 6.42 14.68
CA VAL A 283 -15.06 5.44 14.54
C VAL A 283 -15.74 5.05 15.87
N ARG A 284 -15.12 5.39 17.00
CA ARG A 284 -15.73 5.22 18.33
C ARG A 284 -16.69 6.37 18.69
N MET A 285 -16.59 7.50 17.99
CA MET A 285 -17.28 8.74 18.35
C MET A 285 -18.41 9.09 17.38
N GLU A 286 -18.31 8.65 16.13
CA GLU A 286 -19.25 9.02 15.07
C GLU A 286 -19.36 7.94 13.98
N PRO A 287 -20.47 7.92 13.21
CA PRO A 287 -20.67 6.92 12.16
C PRO A 287 -19.62 7.02 11.07
N LEU A 288 -19.13 5.86 10.61
CA LEU A 288 -18.07 5.76 9.58
C LEU A 288 -18.47 6.46 8.27
N GLY A 289 -19.73 6.41 7.85
CA GLY A 289 -20.21 7.08 6.64
C GLY A 289 -20.02 8.60 6.70
N VAL A 290 -20.29 9.23 7.84
CA VAL A 290 -20.08 10.68 8.06
C VAL A 290 -18.60 11.04 7.97
N ILE A 291 -17.73 10.18 8.52
CA ILE A 291 -16.28 10.38 8.45
C ILE A 291 -15.80 10.26 7.00
N TRP A 292 -16.32 9.28 6.26
CA TRP A 292 -15.97 9.06 4.86
C TRP A 292 -16.34 10.25 3.98
N GLU A 293 -17.56 10.78 4.11
CA GLU A 293 -18.01 11.97 3.37
C GLU A 293 -17.10 13.17 3.66
N ARG A 294 -16.73 13.39 4.93
CA ARG A 294 -15.79 14.46 5.33
C ARG A 294 -14.42 14.26 4.72
N LEU A 295 -13.92 13.03 4.68
CA LEU A 295 -12.65 12.68 4.06
C LEU A 295 -12.67 12.97 2.55
N VAL A 296 -13.73 12.55 1.86
CA VAL A 296 -13.91 12.81 0.42
C VAL A 296 -13.92 14.31 0.15
N GLN A 297 -14.70 15.07 0.91
CA GLN A 297 -14.77 16.52 0.78
C GLN A 297 -13.41 17.19 1.02
N ARG A 298 -12.66 16.74 2.04
CA ARG A 298 -11.35 17.29 2.40
C ARG A 298 -10.31 17.16 1.29
N TYR A 299 -10.35 16.06 0.52
CA TYR A 299 -9.36 15.78 -0.51
C TYR A 299 -9.84 16.02 -1.94
N SER A 300 -11.11 16.37 -2.18
CA SER A 300 -11.67 16.59 -3.51
C SER A 300 -10.91 17.66 -4.30
N ASP A 301 -10.68 18.83 -3.71
CA ASP A 301 -10.02 19.95 -4.38
C ASP A 301 -8.57 19.65 -4.74
N SER A 302 -7.83 19.02 -3.82
CA SER A 302 -6.42 18.70 -4.05
C SER A 302 -6.20 17.62 -5.12
N ARG A 303 -7.23 16.81 -5.42
CA ARG A 303 -7.21 15.84 -6.52
C ARG A 303 -7.57 16.47 -7.85
N ASN A 304 -8.62 17.27 -7.87
CA ASN A 304 -9.20 17.79 -9.10
C ASN A 304 -8.43 19.01 -9.64
N LYS A 305 -7.74 19.74 -8.76
CA LYS A 305 -7.00 20.95 -9.11
C LYS A 305 -5.67 21.03 -8.35
N PRO A 306 -4.72 20.12 -8.63
CA PRO A 306 -3.39 20.27 -8.07
C PRO A 306 -2.79 21.59 -8.59
N GLY A 307 -2.23 22.40 -7.67
CA GLY A 307 -1.66 23.71 -8.00
C GLY A 307 -0.17 23.67 -8.33
N GLY A 308 0.41 24.85 -8.51
CA GLY A 308 1.85 25.02 -8.71
C GLY A 308 2.39 24.35 -9.98
N PRO A 309 3.48 23.55 -9.92
CA PRO A 309 4.06 22.92 -11.11
C PRO A 309 3.09 22.02 -11.88
N CYS A 310 2.04 21.52 -11.20
CA CYS A 310 1.05 20.63 -11.81
C CYS A 310 0.12 21.31 -12.81
N GLU A 311 -0.03 22.63 -12.75
CA GLU A 311 -0.93 23.39 -13.63
C GLU A 311 -0.55 23.29 -15.10
N SER A 312 0.74 23.19 -15.39
CA SER A 312 1.28 23.04 -16.74
C SER A 312 1.87 21.65 -17.03
N CYS A 313 1.76 20.73 -16.08
CA CYS A 313 2.37 19.40 -16.21
C CYS A 313 1.49 18.46 -17.04
N THR A 314 2.07 17.85 -18.07
CA THR A 314 1.36 16.90 -18.95
C THR A 314 0.98 15.60 -18.24
N ALA A 315 1.70 15.22 -17.18
CA ALA A 315 1.40 14.03 -16.38
C ALA A 315 0.30 14.25 -15.31
N THR A 316 -0.25 15.47 -15.18
CA THR A 316 -1.22 15.79 -14.12
C THR A 316 -2.45 14.89 -14.17
N ALA A 317 -2.92 14.53 -15.36
CA ALA A 317 -4.10 13.67 -15.53
C ALA A 317 -3.92 12.28 -14.91
N VAL A 318 -2.69 11.76 -14.87
CA VAL A 318 -2.36 10.45 -14.28
C VAL A 318 -1.87 10.63 -12.84
N CYS A 319 -0.95 11.56 -12.60
CA CYS A 319 -0.28 11.79 -11.33
C CYS A 319 -1.19 12.44 -10.26
N MET A 320 -2.13 13.29 -10.67
CA MET A 320 -3.08 14.02 -9.79
C MET A 320 -2.39 14.74 -8.61
N GLY A 321 -1.21 15.33 -8.86
CA GLY A 321 -0.43 16.03 -7.85
C GLY A 321 0.42 15.13 -6.95
N GLY A 322 0.58 13.85 -7.28
CA GLY A 322 1.46 12.92 -6.59
C GLY A 322 0.92 12.38 -5.26
N CYS A 323 1.83 11.95 -4.40
CA CYS A 323 1.49 11.37 -3.10
C CYS A 323 1.06 12.46 -2.10
N LYS A 324 -0.13 12.34 -1.53
CA LYS A 324 -0.67 13.31 -0.57
C LYS A 324 0.17 13.45 0.71
N ALA A 325 0.95 12.43 1.07
CA ALA A 325 1.86 12.51 2.21
C ALA A 325 3.10 13.39 1.97
N PHE A 326 3.38 13.74 0.72
CA PHE A 326 4.46 14.66 0.33
C PHE A 326 3.93 16.00 -0.19
N HIS A 327 2.66 16.32 0.02
CA HIS A 327 2.10 17.56 -0.50
C HIS A 327 2.66 18.79 0.21
N TYR A 328 3.15 19.72 -0.60
CA TYR A 328 3.51 21.06 -0.16
C TYR A 328 2.24 21.92 -0.07
N ASN A 329 1.96 22.44 1.13
CA ASN A 329 0.74 23.21 1.40
C ASN A 329 -0.56 22.57 0.90
N GLY A 330 -0.63 21.22 0.87
CA GLY A 330 -1.79 20.48 0.45
C GLY A 330 -2.09 20.48 -1.05
N LYS A 331 -1.20 21.03 -1.89
CA LYS A 331 -1.47 21.24 -3.32
C LYS A 331 -0.80 20.24 -4.26
N TYR A 332 0.48 19.95 -4.04
CA TYR A 332 1.25 19.04 -4.88
C TYR A 332 2.37 18.37 -4.08
N ASP A 333 2.88 17.26 -4.60
CA ASP A 333 4.03 16.56 -4.03
C ASP A 333 5.28 17.42 -4.13
N GLU A 334 5.92 17.76 -2.99
CA GLU A 334 7.08 18.63 -2.93
C GLU A 334 8.28 18.13 -3.74
N ARG A 335 8.35 16.81 -3.97
CA ARG A 335 9.38 16.19 -4.81
C ARG A 335 9.27 16.59 -6.28
N CYS A 336 8.11 17.09 -6.74
CA CYS A 336 7.92 17.59 -8.10
C CYS A 336 8.84 18.76 -8.46
N GLY A 337 9.27 19.57 -7.46
CA GLY A 337 10.24 20.64 -7.67
C GLY A 337 11.64 20.12 -8.02
N GLU A 338 11.97 18.93 -7.54
CA GLU A 338 13.22 18.23 -7.81
C GLU A 338 13.09 17.27 -8.99
N CYS A 339 11.87 16.83 -9.27
CA CYS A 339 11.51 16.04 -10.44
C CYS A 339 11.58 16.94 -11.68
N ARG A 340 12.81 17.37 -11.98
CA ARG A 340 13.10 18.00 -13.26
C ARG A 340 12.96 16.92 -14.35
N PHE A 341 11.73 16.61 -14.73
CA PHE A 341 11.43 16.21 -16.10
C PHE A 341 11.79 17.38 -17.04
N GLY A 342 12.86 18.07 -16.68
CA GLY A 342 13.19 19.42 -17.09
C GLY A 342 14.07 19.49 -18.29
N GLU A 343 14.26 18.45 -19.10
CA GLU A 343 14.78 18.66 -20.45
C GLU A 343 14.20 17.69 -21.48
N GLU A 344 13.58 16.59 -21.03
CA GLU A 344 12.76 15.74 -21.90
C GLU A 344 11.32 15.74 -21.40
N LYS A 345 10.56 16.77 -21.74
CA LYS A 345 9.10 16.78 -21.58
C LYS A 345 8.54 15.55 -22.28
N PRO A 346 7.70 14.75 -21.65
CA PRO A 346 6.94 13.73 -22.38
C PRO A 346 6.10 14.48 -23.43
N HIS A 347 6.52 14.38 -24.68
CA HIS A 347 5.86 15.01 -25.80
C HIS A 347 4.55 14.30 -26.11
N ASN A 348 3.44 15.04 -26.04
CA ASN A 348 2.14 14.74 -26.66
C ASN A 348 1.69 13.27 -26.56
N ARG A 349 1.41 12.77 -25.37
CA ARG A 349 0.83 11.44 -25.20
C ARG A 349 -0.60 11.53 -24.68
N THR A 350 -1.48 10.81 -25.32
CA THR A 350 -2.83 10.55 -24.82
C THR A 350 -2.68 9.67 -23.57
N PRO A 351 -3.23 10.06 -22.41
CA PRO A 351 -3.19 9.21 -21.23
C PRO A 351 -3.83 7.85 -21.52
N LEU A 352 -3.11 6.80 -21.18
CA LEU A 352 -3.65 5.44 -21.22
C LEU A 352 -4.76 5.31 -20.19
N MET A 353 -5.96 5.03 -20.67
CA MET A 353 -7.08 4.63 -19.82
C MET A 353 -6.86 3.19 -19.39
N LEU A 354 -6.35 2.99 -18.16
CA LEU A 354 -6.31 1.67 -17.55
C LEU A 354 -7.74 1.28 -17.14
N PRO A 355 -8.18 0.04 -17.39
CA PRO A 355 -9.50 -0.39 -16.94
C PRO A 355 -9.59 -0.35 -15.42
N LEU A 356 -10.65 0.25 -14.91
CA LEU A 356 -10.93 0.48 -13.47
C LEU A 356 -11.24 -0.79 -12.67
N TYR A 357 -11.21 -1.97 -13.29
CA TYR A 357 -11.61 -3.21 -12.63
C TYR A 357 -10.63 -4.34 -12.87
N PRO A 358 -10.52 -5.24 -11.89
CA PRO A 358 -9.65 -6.40 -11.94
C PRO A 358 -10.05 -7.33 -13.08
N THR A 359 -9.04 -7.90 -13.69
CA THR A 359 -9.20 -9.05 -14.57
C THR A 359 -9.72 -10.25 -13.77
N GLU A 360 -10.19 -11.29 -14.42
CA GLU A 360 -10.87 -12.48 -13.88
C GLU A 360 -10.24 -13.17 -12.66
N SER A 361 -9.03 -12.76 -12.23
CA SER A 361 -8.33 -13.29 -11.06
C SER A 361 -8.47 -12.45 -9.77
N SER A 362 -9.09 -11.28 -9.82
CA SER A 362 -9.35 -10.49 -8.60
C SER A 362 -10.65 -10.91 -7.94
N PRO A 363 -10.72 -10.97 -6.60
CA PRO A 363 -11.94 -11.31 -5.92
C PRO A 363 -13.04 -10.32 -6.30
N GLN A 364 -14.01 -10.78 -7.06
CA GLN A 364 -15.23 -10.02 -7.28
C GLN A 364 -15.97 -9.96 -5.94
N CYS A 365 -16.33 -8.78 -5.49
CA CYS A 365 -17.29 -8.61 -4.41
C CYS A 365 -18.66 -9.06 -4.94
N THR A 366 -18.85 -10.36 -5.10
CA THR A 366 -20.12 -10.96 -5.52
C THR A 366 -21.03 -11.14 -4.30
N GLY A 367 -21.29 -10.05 -3.58
CA GLY A 367 -22.42 -10.00 -2.66
C GLY A 367 -23.70 -9.88 -3.47
N ASN A 368 -24.51 -10.93 -3.48
CA ASN A 368 -25.90 -10.87 -3.93
C ASN A 368 -26.63 -9.81 -3.11
N PHE A 369 -26.76 -8.62 -3.65
CA PHE A 369 -27.70 -7.61 -3.13
C PHE A 369 -29.14 -8.05 -3.46
N SER A 370 -29.63 -9.10 -2.81
CA SER A 370 -31.06 -9.33 -2.70
C SER A 370 -31.57 -8.39 -1.62
N ARG A 371 -32.28 -7.35 -2.06
CA ARG A 371 -33.06 -6.46 -1.19
C ARG A 371 -33.94 -7.32 -0.28
N ALA A 372 -33.60 -7.38 0.99
CA ALA A 372 -34.56 -7.77 2.02
C ALA A 372 -35.38 -6.52 2.35
N HIS A 373 -36.49 -6.35 1.63
CA HIS A 373 -37.65 -5.61 2.12
C HIS A 373 -38.57 -6.63 2.78
N GLY A 374 -38.77 -6.48 4.08
CA GLY A 374 -39.69 -7.20 4.92
C GLY A 374 -39.55 -6.68 6.34
#